data_06750be4e48c855ada1725c1587599a9
#
_entry.id   06750be4e48c855ada1725c1587599a9
#
_cell.length_a   1.000
_cell.length_b   1.000
_cell.length_c   1.000
_cell.angle_alpha   90.00
_cell.angle_beta   90.00
_cell.angle_gamma   90.00
#
_symmetry.space_group_name_H-M   'P 1'
#
loop_
_entity.id
_entity.type
_entity.pdbx_description
1 polymer ?
#
loop_
_entity_poly.entity_id
_entity_poly.type
_entity_poly.pdbx_seq_one_letter_code
_entity_poly.pdbx_strand_id
1 'polypeptide(L)'
;MSDQESSFAADLVDAPLEAANPAPTRKRPKPGERRIQILQTLAAMLEQPGADRITTAALAAQMSISEAALYRHFASKAQMYEGLIEFIEQSVYSLAVQITGRDVPDPAKTVQQGIAQAHRVVAMVLQFGERNPGMVRVMLGDALQSENPRLQQRMQQFFERIETTLRQCLRVAPGADTSATPTVDANVRSSVLMSFLIGRLQRFARSDFRRLPTEQLDSCLSLMAH
;
A
#
# COMPACT_ATOMS: atom_id res chain seq x y z
N MET A 1 31.75 -8.18 78.67
CA MET A 1 30.37 -8.69 78.45
C MET A 1 30.26 -8.77 76.98
N SER A 2 30.76 -9.82 76.53
CA SER A 2 30.21 -11.12 76.11
C SER A 2 29.80 -11.03 74.63
N ASP A 3 30.67 -11.54 73.79
CA ASP A 3 30.53 -12.76 73.00
C ASP A 3 29.51 -12.68 71.87
N GLN A 4 30.01 -12.61 70.74
CA GLN A 4 29.78 -13.63 69.66
C GLN A 4 30.51 -13.28 68.36
N GLU A 5 31.82 -13.50 68.38
CA GLU A 5 32.51 -13.90 67.16
C GLU A 5 32.31 -15.40 66.93
N SER A 6 32.19 -15.78 65.71
CA SER A 6 32.28 -17.13 65.19
C SER A 6 31.00 -17.60 64.50
N SER A 7 30.99 -17.44 63.20
CA SER A 7 30.61 -18.47 62.22
C SER A 7 30.60 -17.91 60.79
N PHE A 8 31.76 -17.64 60.28
CA PHE A 8 31.94 -17.43 58.82
C PHE A 8 32.96 -18.44 58.31
N ALA A 9 32.58 -19.67 58.16
CA ALA A 9 33.36 -20.62 57.35
C ALA A 9 32.62 -21.96 57.29
N ALA A 10 31.63 -22.11 56.40
CA ALA A 10 31.23 -23.39 55.81
C ALA A 10 29.92 -23.16 55.08
N ASP A 11 29.96 -22.85 53.79
CA ASP A 11 28.99 -23.23 52.79
C ASP A 11 29.38 -22.62 51.44
N LEU A 12 30.51 -23.10 50.91
CA LEU A 12 30.98 -22.85 49.55
C LEU A 12 31.18 -24.20 48.84
N VAL A 13 30.10 -24.95 48.70
CA VAL A 13 30.06 -26.08 47.76
C VAL A 13 28.61 -26.28 47.31
N ASP A 14 28.40 -26.36 45.98
CA ASP A 14 27.16 -26.67 45.28
C ASP A 14 26.22 -25.50 44.97
N ALA A 15 26.62 -24.67 44.00
CA ALA A 15 25.67 -24.05 43.07
C ALA A 15 25.75 -24.82 41.74
N PRO A 16 24.66 -25.42 41.25
CA PRO A 16 24.63 -26.03 39.91
C PRO A 16 24.82 -24.93 38.85
N LEU A 17 25.73 -25.17 37.89
CA LEU A 17 25.83 -24.41 36.66
C LEU A 17 24.46 -24.33 35.98
N GLU A 18 23.81 -23.18 36.09
CA GLU A 18 22.62 -22.86 35.33
C GLU A 18 22.95 -22.99 33.85
N ALA A 19 22.40 -24.00 33.24
CA ALA A 19 22.52 -24.27 31.82
C ALA A 19 22.08 -23.03 31.06
N ALA A 20 22.96 -22.48 30.23
CA ALA A 20 22.69 -21.38 29.32
C ALA A 20 21.38 -21.63 28.58
N ASN A 21 20.40 -20.76 28.83
CA ASN A 21 19.11 -20.76 28.16
C ASN A 21 19.37 -20.70 26.65
N PRO A 22 18.98 -21.70 25.85
CA PRO A 22 19.23 -21.67 24.41
C PRO A 22 18.49 -20.48 23.82
N ALA A 23 19.23 -19.62 23.12
CA ALA A 23 18.68 -18.49 22.41
C ALA A 23 17.42 -18.93 21.65
N PRO A 24 16.33 -18.10 21.58
CA PRO A 24 15.09 -18.49 20.98
C PRO A 24 15.35 -18.93 19.53
N THR A 25 15.20 -20.22 19.25
CA THR A 25 15.31 -20.77 17.92
C THR A 25 14.27 -20.09 17.04
N ARG A 26 14.73 -19.19 16.13
CA ARG A 26 13.88 -18.57 15.11
C ARG A 26 13.17 -19.68 14.36
N LYS A 27 11.88 -19.89 14.65
CA LYS A 27 11.04 -20.86 13.90
C LYS A 27 11.18 -20.58 12.43
N ARG A 28 11.51 -21.62 11.66
CA ARG A 28 11.60 -21.54 10.20
C ARG A 28 10.26 -21.06 9.65
N PRO A 29 10.22 -19.97 8.87
CA PRO A 29 8.95 -19.43 8.33
C PRO A 29 8.22 -20.50 7.54
N LYS A 30 6.90 -20.55 7.63
CA LYS A 30 6.06 -21.44 6.82
C LYS A 30 6.26 -21.15 5.32
N PRO A 31 6.02 -22.14 4.43
CA PRO A 31 6.05 -21.91 2.99
C PRO A 31 5.18 -20.70 2.62
N GLY A 32 5.73 -19.73 1.88
CA GLY A 32 5.06 -18.49 1.49
C GLY A 32 5.27 -17.30 2.44
N GLU A 33 5.43 -17.49 3.75
CA GLU A 33 5.64 -16.39 4.70
C GLU A 33 6.89 -15.55 4.37
N ARG A 34 7.96 -16.20 3.93
CA ARG A 34 9.20 -15.49 3.58
C ARG A 34 9.02 -14.58 2.38
N ARG A 35 8.21 -14.99 1.40
CA ARG A 35 7.88 -14.16 0.23
C ARG A 35 7.14 -12.89 0.66
N ILE A 36 6.17 -13.04 1.57
CA ILE A 36 5.43 -11.90 2.14
C ILE A 36 6.37 -10.98 2.93
N GLN A 37 7.25 -11.53 3.77
CA GLN A 37 8.23 -10.75 4.54
C GLN A 37 9.17 -9.94 3.64
N ILE A 38 9.62 -10.51 2.52
CA ILE A 38 10.46 -9.80 1.55
C ILE A 38 9.70 -8.60 0.98
N LEU A 39 8.45 -8.78 0.55
CA LEU A 39 7.62 -7.70 0.01
C LEU A 39 7.30 -6.63 1.06
N GLN A 40 7.01 -7.01 2.29
CA GLN A 40 6.78 -6.06 3.40
C GLN A 40 8.03 -5.25 3.72
N THR A 41 9.21 -5.90 3.74
CA THR A 41 10.47 -5.19 3.98
C THR A 41 10.77 -4.22 2.84
N LEU A 42 10.57 -4.64 1.59
CA LEU A 42 10.75 -3.76 0.43
C LEU A 42 9.79 -2.56 0.49
N ALA A 43 8.52 -2.78 0.85
CA ALA A 43 7.55 -1.72 1.05
C ALA A 43 7.98 -0.72 2.13
N ALA A 44 8.42 -1.21 3.29
CA ALA A 44 8.90 -0.37 4.38
C ALA A 44 10.18 0.42 4.01
N MET A 45 11.07 -0.16 3.20
CA MET A 45 12.24 0.55 2.69
C MET A 45 11.84 1.68 1.73
N LEU A 46 10.78 1.50 0.93
CA LEU A 46 10.24 2.53 0.03
C LEU A 46 9.61 3.72 0.79
N GLU A 47 9.29 3.58 2.07
CA GLU A 47 8.79 4.67 2.91
C GLU A 47 9.91 5.60 3.38
N GLN A 48 11.16 5.16 3.35
CA GLN A 48 12.28 5.96 3.84
C GLN A 48 12.63 7.09 2.87
N PRO A 49 13.09 8.25 3.37
CA PRO A 49 13.64 9.31 2.53
C PRO A 49 14.80 8.79 1.67
N GLY A 50 14.85 9.20 0.40
CA GLY A 50 15.91 8.79 -0.51
C GLY A 50 15.80 7.34 -1.03
N ALA A 51 14.64 6.71 -0.88
CA ALA A 51 14.38 5.33 -1.32
C ALA A 51 14.27 5.13 -2.85
N ASP A 52 14.79 6.07 -3.65
CA ASP A 52 14.67 6.04 -5.12
C ASP A 52 15.41 4.85 -5.76
N ARG A 53 16.36 4.25 -5.04
CA ARG A 53 17.15 3.10 -5.52
C ARG A 53 17.37 2.07 -4.41
N ILE A 54 16.42 1.19 -4.21
CA ILE A 54 16.62 0.04 -3.34
C ILE A 54 17.35 -1.05 -4.12
N THR A 55 18.51 -1.51 -3.61
CA THR A 55 19.25 -2.63 -4.17
C THR A 55 18.86 -3.94 -3.49
N THR A 56 19.04 -5.07 -4.18
CA THR A 56 18.83 -6.40 -3.58
C THR A 56 19.79 -6.66 -2.43
N ALA A 57 21.02 -6.13 -2.50
CA ALA A 57 21.98 -6.18 -1.40
C ALA A 57 21.48 -5.45 -0.15
N ALA A 58 20.93 -4.22 -0.31
CA ALA A 58 20.36 -3.46 0.81
C ALA A 58 19.13 -4.17 1.41
N LEU A 59 18.25 -4.72 0.57
CA LEU A 59 17.08 -5.50 1.02
C LEU A 59 17.52 -6.76 1.78
N ALA A 60 18.51 -7.49 1.29
CA ALA A 60 19.06 -8.69 1.94
C ALA A 60 19.68 -8.34 3.30
N ALA A 61 20.47 -7.25 3.36
CA ALA A 61 21.06 -6.75 4.60
C ALA A 61 19.99 -6.36 5.63
N GLN A 62 18.94 -5.64 5.21
CA GLN A 62 17.80 -5.26 6.08
C GLN A 62 17.10 -6.47 6.69
N MET A 63 17.06 -7.58 5.95
CA MET A 63 16.44 -8.84 6.41
C MET A 63 17.43 -9.78 7.12
N SER A 64 18.71 -9.43 7.22
CA SER A 64 19.78 -10.27 7.75
C SER A 64 19.86 -11.64 7.05
N ILE A 65 19.79 -11.64 5.72
CA ILE A 65 19.92 -12.83 4.85
C ILE A 65 20.91 -12.55 3.71
N SER A 66 21.31 -13.59 2.99
CA SER A 66 22.10 -13.42 1.76
C SER A 66 21.20 -13.06 0.57
N GLU A 67 21.77 -12.35 -0.43
CA GLU A 67 21.06 -12.10 -1.70
C GLU A 67 20.63 -13.41 -2.38
N ALA A 68 21.45 -14.46 -2.31
CA ALA A 68 21.09 -15.78 -2.81
C ALA A 68 19.82 -16.34 -2.14
N ALA A 69 19.55 -15.98 -0.88
CA ALA A 69 18.32 -16.37 -0.20
C ALA A 69 17.10 -15.61 -0.71
N LEU A 70 17.25 -14.33 -1.13
CA LEU A 70 16.19 -13.59 -1.82
C LEU A 70 15.83 -14.25 -3.15
N TYR A 71 16.85 -14.58 -3.95
CA TYR A 71 16.66 -15.18 -5.27
C TYR A 71 16.07 -16.60 -5.27
N ARG A 72 16.00 -17.27 -4.10
CA ARG A 72 15.20 -18.51 -3.95
C ARG A 72 13.69 -18.25 -3.96
N HIS A 73 13.26 -17.02 -3.65
CA HIS A 73 11.85 -16.65 -3.55
C HIS A 73 11.38 -15.79 -4.73
N PHE A 74 12.29 -15.04 -5.36
CA PHE A 74 12.01 -14.20 -6.52
C PHE A 74 13.14 -14.31 -7.52
N ALA A 75 12.85 -14.64 -8.76
CA ALA A 75 13.87 -14.81 -9.80
C ALA A 75 14.59 -13.49 -10.15
N SER A 76 13.99 -12.33 -9.83
CA SER A 76 14.57 -11.02 -10.08
C SER A 76 14.00 -9.97 -9.14
N LYS A 77 14.65 -8.80 -9.05
CA LYS A 77 14.11 -7.63 -8.37
C LYS A 77 12.79 -7.16 -9.00
N ALA A 78 12.68 -7.23 -10.33
CA ALA A 78 11.44 -6.92 -11.03
C ALA A 78 10.26 -7.77 -10.53
N GLN A 79 10.46 -9.07 -10.28
CA GLN A 79 9.43 -9.93 -9.69
C GLN A 79 9.01 -9.51 -8.27
N MET A 80 9.89 -8.90 -7.50
CA MET A 80 9.51 -8.36 -6.19
C MET A 80 8.56 -7.16 -6.37
N TYR A 81 8.86 -6.26 -7.30
CA TYR A 81 7.95 -5.16 -7.63
C TYR A 81 6.64 -5.64 -8.26
N GLU A 82 6.65 -6.67 -9.09
CA GLU A 82 5.42 -7.34 -9.58
C GLU A 82 4.54 -7.79 -8.41
N GLY A 83 5.14 -8.36 -7.37
CA GLY A 83 4.40 -8.76 -6.16
C GLY A 83 3.79 -7.57 -5.40
N LEU A 84 4.48 -6.42 -5.33
CA LEU A 84 3.91 -5.20 -4.74
C LEU A 84 2.76 -4.64 -5.59
N ILE A 85 2.92 -4.61 -6.91
CA ILE A 85 1.88 -4.18 -7.84
C ILE A 85 0.64 -5.07 -7.74
N GLU A 86 0.84 -6.39 -7.67
CA GLU A 86 -0.25 -7.35 -7.48
C GLU A 86 -1.02 -7.09 -6.18
N PHE A 87 -0.31 -6.81 -5.09
CA PHE A 87 -0.94 -6.42 -3.82
C PHE A 87 -1.76 -5.13 -3.93
N ILE A 88 -1.21 -4.09 -4.60
CA ILE A 88 -1.92 -2.82 -4.86
C ILE A 88 -3.22 -3.10 -5.64
N GLU A 89 -3.10 -3.82 -6.75
CA GLU A 89 -4.23 -4.13 -7.63
C GLU A 89 -5.32 -4.92 -6.91
N GLN A 90 -4.96 -6.01 -6.24
CA GLN A 90 -5.90 -6.85 -5.50
C GLN A 90 -6.61 -6.07 -4.39
N SER A 91 -5.87 -5.27 -3.63
CA SER A 91 -6.43 -4.48 -2.54
C SER A 91 -7.41 -3.41 -3.05
N VAL A 92 -6.98 -2.62 -4.02
CA VAL A 92 -7.77 -1.50 -4.53
C VAL A 92 -8.98 -1.99 -5.35
N TYR A 93 -8.79 -2.98 -6.23
CA TYR A 93 -9.91 -3.46 -7.05
C TYR A 93 -10.97 -4.19 -6.23
N SER A 94 -10.59 -4.98 -5.23
CA SER A 94 -11.58 -5.63 -4.37
C SER A 94 -12.41 -4.61 -3.57
N LEU A 95 -11.78 -3.55 -3.07
CA LEU A 95 -12.48 -2.46 -2.39
C LEU A 95 -13.36 -1.65 -3.35
N ALA A 96 -12.88 -1.38 -4.57
CA ALA A 96 -13.67 -0.70 -5.59
C ALA A 96 -14.95 -1.48 -5.94
N VAL A 97 -14.85 -2.81 -6.09
CA VAL A 97 -15.99 -3.69 -6.32
C VAL A 97 -16.97 -3.65 -5.15
N GLN A 98 -16.50 -3.59 -3.90
CA GLN A 98 -17.37 -3.45 -2.74
C GLN A 98 -18.13 -2.12 -2.72
N ILE A 99 -17.50 -1.02 -3.15
CA ILE A 99 -18.11 0.31 -3.20
C ILE A 99 -19.14 0.41 -4.33
N THR A 100 -18.81 -0.11 -5.52
CA THR A 100 -19.63 0.05 -6.72
C THR A 100 -20.72 -1.01 -6.85
N GLY A 101 -20.65 -2.08 -6.06
CA GLY A 101 -21.40 -3.29 -6.30
C GLY A 101 -20.79 -4.09 -7.46
N ARG A 102 -21.20 -5.34 -7.64
CA ARG A 102 -20.91 -6.08 -8.87
C ARG A 102 -21.66 -5.39 -9.99
N ASP A 103 -21.01 -5.10 -11.09
CA ASP A 103 -21.43 -4.39 -12.31
C ASP A 103 -22.87 -4.62 -12.80
N VAL A 104 -23.84 -4.63 -11.91
CA VAL A 104 -25.24 -4.70 -12.26
C VAL A 104 -25.71 -3.27 -12.53
N PRO A 105 -26.07 -2.94 -13.78
CA PRO A 105 -26.65 -1.63 -14.09
C PRO A 105 -27.91 -1.44 -13.23
N ASP A 106 -27.88 -0.47 -12.34
CA ASP A 106 -29.06 -0.07 -11.57
C ASP A 106 -29.82 1.02 -12.37
N PRO A 107 -30.97 0.68 -13.01
CA PRO A 107 -31.73 1.66 -13.79
C PRO A 107 -32.33 2.76 -12.91
N ALA A 108 -32.42 2.56 -11.59
CA ALA A 108 -32.91 3.54 -10.64
C ALA A 108 -31.80 4.44 -10.07
N LYS A 109 -30.55 4.24 -10.47
CA LYS A 109 -29.39 5.00 -9.97
C LYS A 109 -29.49 6.47 -10.35
N THR A 110 -29.55 7.33 -9.34
CA THR A 110 -29.57 8.78 -9.52
C THR A 110 -28.17 9.34 -9.80
N VAL A 111 -28.08 10.54 -10.42
CA VAL A 111 -26.84 11.28 -10.61
C VAL A 111 -26.09 11.43 -9.28
N GLN A 112 -26.80 11.82 -8.21
CA GLN A 112 -26.22 12.01 -6.89
C GLN A 112 -25.62 10.74 -6.29
N GLN A 113 -26.25 9.61 -6.46
CA GLN A 113 -25.72 8.31 -6.04
C GLN A 113 -24.44 7.95 -6.82
N GLY A 114 -24.40 8.25 -8.11
CA GLY A 114 -23.23 8.07 -8.95
C GLY A 114 -22.04 8.91 -8.50
N ILE A 115 -22.26 10.19 -8.23
CA ILE A 115 -21.24 11.10 -7.68
C ILE A 115 -20.74 10.58 -6.33
N ALA A 116 -21.64 10.21 -5.42
CA ALA A 116 -21.26 9.69 -4.11
C ALA A 116 -20.45 8.39 -4.20
N GLN A 117 -20.75 7.51 -5.15
CA GLN A 117 -19.92 6.32 -5.42
C GLN A 117 -18.53 6.69 -5.93
N ALA A 118 -18.44 7.59 -6.92
CA ALA A 118 -17.17 8.04 -7.47
C ALA A 118 -16.28 8.67 -6.37
N HIS A 119 -16.86 9.52 -5.54
CA HIS A 119 -16.17 10.13 -4.40
C HIS A 119 -15.64 9.09 -3.40
N ARG A 120 -16.43 8.06 -3.09
CA ARG A 120 -15.99 6.95 -2.24
C ARG A 120 -14.83 6.15 -2.85
N VAL A 121 -14.82 5.95 -4.17
CA VAL A 121 -13.69 5.30 -4.85
C VAL A 121 -12.43 6.15 -4.75
N VAL A 122 -12.52 7.46 -4.99
CA VAL A 122 -11.38 8.40 -4.82
C VAL A 122 -10.87 8.36 -3.38
N ALA A 123 -11.77 8.51 -2.41
CA ALA A 123 -11.42 8.48 -0.98
C ALA A 123 -10.73 7.16 -0.60
N MET A 124 -11.21 6.04 -1.08
CA MET A 124 -10.64 4.72 -0.82
C MET A 124 -9.21 4.59 -1.36
N VAL A 125 -8.93 5.05 -2.59
CA VAL A 125 -7.58 4.99 -3.16
C VAL A 125 -6.63 5.91 -2.40
N LEU A 126 -7.06 7.12 -2.01
CA LEU A 126 -6.24 8.05 -1.21
C LEU A 126 -5.95 7.48 0.18
N GLN A 127 -6.95 6.88 0.85
CA GLN A 127 -6.78 6.20 2.14
C GLN A 127 -5.85 4.98 2.04
N PHE A 128 -5.94 4.21 0.94
CA PHE A 128 -5.00 3.13 0.69
C PHE A 128 -3.56 3.65 0.60
N GLY A 129 -3.34 4.73 -0.16
CA GLY A 129 -2.03 5.37 -0.28
C GLY A 129 -1.51 5.91 1.06
N GLU A 130 -2.37 6.54 1.86
CA GLU A 130 -2.02 7.05 3.18
C GLU A 130 -1.55 5.96 4.14
N ARG A 131 -2.23 4.81 4.12
CA ARG A 131 -1.89 3.64 4.95
C ARG A 131 -0.67 2.86 4.44
N ASN A 132 -0.30 3.05 3.18
CA ASN A 132 0.78 2.32 2.51
C ASN A 132 1.69 3.29 1.74
N PRO A 133 2.45 4.17 2.44
CA PRO A 133 3.23 5.23 1.78
C PRO A 133 4.23 4.69 0.75
N GLY A 134 4.92 3.59 1.05
CA GLY A 134 5.84 2.94 0.11
C GLY A 134 5.17 2.48 -1.19
N MET A 135 3.90 2.07 -1.12
CA MET A 135 3.13 1.71 -2.32
C MET A 135 2.83 2.91 -3.21
N VAL A 136 2.71 4.12 -2.64
CA VAL A 136 2.49 5.34 -3.43
C VAL A 136 3.67 5.60 -4.38
N ARG A 137 4.92 5.37 -3.95
CA ARG A 137 6.09 5.48 -4.84
C ARG A 137 6.06 4.45 -5.97
N VAL A 138 5.52 3.26 -5.72
CA VAL A 138 5.30 2.25 -6.77
C VAL A 138 4.19 2.70 -7.71
N MET A 139 3.04 3.15 -7.18
CA MET A 139 1.90 3.61 -7.97
C MET A 139 2.28 4.77 -8.90
N LEU A 140 3.04 5.75 -8.41
CA LEU A 140 3.48 6.91 -9.19
C LEU A 140 4.62 6.60 -10.16
N GLY A 141 5.22 5.41 -10.08
CA GLY A 141 6.31 4.98 -10.95
C GLY A 141 7.70 5.42 -10.49
N ASP A 142 7.82 6.23 -9.42
CA ASP A 142 9.12 6.73 -8.93
C ASP A 142 10.06 5.57 -8.57
N ALA A 143 9.54 4.56 -7.87
CA ALA A 143 10.29 3.35 -7.51
C ALA A 143 10.58 2.42 -8.69
N LEU A 144 9.96 2.65 -9.85
CA LEU A 144 10.05 1.79 -11.04
C LEU A 144 10.93 2.38 -12.15
N GLN A 145 11.52 3.58 -11.96
CA GLN A 145 12.26 4.28 -13.03
C GLN A 145 13.45 3.49 -13.58
N SER A 146 14.13 2.72 -12.73
CA SER A 146 15.28 1.88 -13.12
C SER A 146 14.93 0.41 -13.33
N GLU A 147 13.64 0.06 -13.29
CA GLU A 147 13.13 -1.29 -13.42
C GLU A 147 12.60 -1.57 -14.84
N ASN A 148 12.05 -2.75 -15.04
CA ASN A 148 11.46 -3.14 -16.32
C ASN A 148 10.31 -2.18 -16.73
N PRO A 149 10.34 -1.56 -17.93
CA PRO A 149 9.29 -0.64 -18.39
C PRO A 149 7.86 -1.19 -18.35
N ARG A 150 7.69 -2.52 -18.40
CA ARG A 150 6.38 -3.19 -18.26
C ARG A 150 5.74 -2.91 -16.90
N LEU A 151 6.52 -2.70 -15.85
CA LEU A 151 5.99 -2.39 -14.52
C LEU A 151 5.36 -1.01 -14.49
N GLN A 152 5.99 -0.02 -15.12
CA GLN A 152 5.42 1.33 -15.28
C GLN A 152 4.13 1.28 -16.10
N GLN A 153 4.13 0.55 -17.21
CA GLN A 153 2.94 0.35 -18.05
C GLN A 153 1.80 -0.31 -17.25
N ARG A 154 2.10 -1.28 -16.40
CA ARG A 154 1.10 -1.94 -15.55
C ARG A 154 0.47 -0.95 -14.56
N MET A 155 1.26 -0.04 -13.97
CA MET A 155 0.73 1.01 -13.09
C MET A 155 -0.08 2.06 -13.85
N GLN A 156 0.29 2.38 -15.09
CA GLN A 156 -0.55 3.21 -15.94
C GLN A 156 -1.91 2.55 -16.19
N GLN A 157 -1.94 1.26 -16.56
CA GLN A 157 -3.18 0.49 -16.75
C GLN A 157 -4.02 0.43 -15.46
N PHE A 158 -3.38 0.35 -14.30
CA PHE A 158 -4.06 0.42 -13.00
C PHE A 158 -4.86 1.73 -12.88
N PHE A 159 -4.26 2.89 -13.16
CA PHE A 159 -4.95 4.18 -13.09
C PHE A 159 -6.04 4.32 -14.17
N GLU A 160 -5.80 3.84 -15.38
CA GLU A 160 -6.82 3.80 -16.47
C GLU A 160 -8.05 2.99 -16.06
N ARG A 161 -7.83 1.88 -15.32
CA ARG A 161 -8.93 1.06 -14.79
C ARG A 161 -9.70 1.78 -13.69
N ILE A 162 -9.01 2.51 -12.80
CA ILE A 162 -9.68 3.35 -11.79
C ILE A 162 -10.50 4.45 -12.47
N GLU A 163 -9.96 5.14 -13.47
CA GLU A 163 -10.69 6.17 -14.22
C GLU A 163 -11.93 5.58 -14.91
N THR A 164 -11.80 4.38 -15.47
CA THR A 164 -12.95 3.66 -16.05
C THR A 164 -14.02 3.37 -15.01
N THR A 165 -13.63 2.95 -13.81
CA THR A 165 -14.55 2.73 -12.69
C THR A 165 -15.24 4.02 -12.27
N LEU A 166 -14.52 5.15 -12.16
CA LEU A 166 -15.11 6.46 -11.88
C LEU A 166 -16.14 6.86 -12.96
N ARG A 167 -15.77 6.66 -14.22
CA ARG A 167 -16.65 6.95 -15.36
C ARG A 167 -17.94 6.10 -15.31
N GLN A 168 -17.82 4.83 -14.94
CA GLN A 168 -18.99 3.95 -14.77
C GLN A 168 -19.88 4.39 -13.60
N CYS A 169 -19.29 4.85 -12.49
CA CYS A 169 -20.06 5.42 -11.38
C CYS A 169 -20.85 6.65 -11.82
N LEU A 170 -20.26 7.51 -12.63
CA LEU A 170 -20.83 8.78 -13.07
C LEU A 170 -21.83 8.65 -14.24
N ARG A 171 -21.86 7.52 -14.93
CA ARG A 171 -22.91 7.23 -15.94
C ARG A 171 -24.22 6.93 -15.24
N VAL A 172 -25.25 7.66 -15.64
CA VAL A 172 -26.64 7.44 -15.22
C VAL A 172 -27.47 6.89 -16.36
N ALA A 173 -28.59 6.26 -16.03
CA ALA A 173 -29.54 5.75 -17.01
C ALA A 173 -30.06 6.90 -17.91
N PRO A 174 -30.35 6.63 -19.20
CA PRO A 174 -30.99 7.60 -20.09
C PRO A 174 -32.32 8.13 -19.48
N GLY A 175 -32.46 9.45 -19.41
CA GLY A 175 -33.61 10.12 -18.83
C GLY A 175 -33.53 10.46 -17.35
N ALA A 176 -32.52 9.96 -16.62
CA ALA A 176 -32.27 10.34 -15.22
C ALA A 176 -31.43 11.62 -15.08
N ASP A 177 -30.80 12.08 -16.17
CA ASP A 177 -30.02 13.31 -16.26
C ASP A 177 -30.70 14.30 -17.19
N THR A 178 -30.71 15.56 -16.81
CA THR A 178 -31.20 16.69 -17.64
C THR A 178 -30.13 17.21 -18.61
N SER A 179 -28.92 16.67 -18.55
CA SER A 179 -27.81 17.07 -19.45
C SER A 179 -28.07 16.62 -20.89
N ALA A 180 -27.74 17.47 -21.84
CA ALA A 180 -27.73 17.16 -23.26
C ALA A 180 -26.58 16.21 -23.68
N THR A 181 -25.55 16.07 -22.82
CA THR A 181 -24.31 15.31 -23.10
C THR A 181 -23.84 14.44 -21.92
N PRO A 182 -24.68 13.50 -21.37
CA PRO A 182 -24.35 12.77 -20.14
C PRO A 182 -23.04 11.98 -20.21
N THR A 183 -22.73 11.41 -21.38
CA THR A 183 -21.49 10.64 -21.57
C THR A 183 -20.25 11.53 -21.55
N VAL A 184 -20.32 12.73 -22.16
CA VAL A 184 -19.24 13.71 -22.16
C VAL A 184 -19.01 14.20 -20.74
N ASP A 185 -20.07 14.51 -20.01
CA ASP A 185 -19.98 15.00 -18.62
C ASP A 185 -19.36 13.93 -17.70
N ALA A 186 -19.73 12.67 -17.84
CA ALA A 186 -19.12 11.57 -17.10
C ALA A 186 -17.62 11.43 -17.40
N ASN A 187 -17.20 11.62 -18.66
CA ASN A 187 -15.79 11.61 -19.05
C ASN A 187 -15.02 12.78 -18.42
N VAL A 188 -15.56 13.99 -18.54
CA VAL A 188 -14.91 15.20 -17.96
C VAL A 188 -14.78 15.09 -16.45
N ARG A 189 -15.85 14.73 -15.75
CA ARG A 189 -15.84 14.55 -14.29
C ARG A 189 -14.88 13.46 -13.84
N SER A 190 -14.84 12.30 -14.53
CA SER A 190 -13.89 11.24 -14.20
C SER A 190 -12.43 11.68 -14.37
N SER A 191 -12.12 12.44 -15.41
CA SER A 191 -10.78 12.99 -15.65
C SER A 191 -10.37 14.02 -14.58
N VAL A 192 -11.30 14.89 -14.14
CA VAL A 192 -11.05 15.85 -13.04
C VAL A 192 -10.76 15.10 -11.74
N LEU A 193 -11.60 14.13 -11.38
CA LEU A 193 -11.40 13.31 -10.17
C LEU A 193 -10.09 12.53 -10.22
N MET A 194 -9.72 12.02 -11.40
CA MET A 194 -8.46 11.30 -11.60
C MET A 194 -7.25 12.21 -11.44
N SER A 195 -7.30 13.42 -12.02
CA SER A 195 -6.25 14.45 -11.87
C SER A 195 -6.09 14.87 -10.41
N PHE A 196 -7.19 15.05 -9.68
CA PHE A 196 -7.20 15.35 -8.26
C PHE A 196 -6.54 14.21 -7.46
N LEU A 197 -6.93 12.97 -7.71
CA LEU A 197 -6.39 11.79 -7.03
C LEU A 197 -4.88 11.68 -7.22
N ILE A 198 -4.40 11.73 -8.47
CA ILE A 198 -2.97 11.66 -8.79
C ILE A 198 -2.21 12.82 -8.16
N GLY A 199 -2.73 14.04 -8.25
CA GLY A 199 -2.13 15.23 -7.65
C GLY A 199 -1.99 15.12 -6.13
N ARG A 200 -2.98 14.54 -5.43
CA ARG A 200 -2.92 14.28 -3.99
C ARG A 200 -1.84 13.26 -3.63
N LEU A 201 -1.77 12.14 -4.34
CA LEU A 201 -0.73 11.12 -4.14
C LEU A 201 0.67 11.68 -4.41
N GLN A 202 0.85 12.48 -5.48
CA GLN A 202 2.13 13.13 -5.79
C GLN A 202 2.57 14.10 -4.69
N ARG A 203 1.65 14.94 -4.19
CA ARG A 203 1.95 15.87 -3.09
C ARG A 203 2.34 15.11 -1.81
N PHE A 204 1.69 14.00 -1.53
CA PHE A 204 2.00 13.13 -0.41
C PHE A 204 3.42 12.56 -0.53
N ALA A 205 3.74 11.91 -1.66
CA ALA A 205 5.07 11.34 -1.90
C ALA A 205 6.19 12.42 -1.87
N ARG A 206 5.98 13.58 -2.53
CA ARG A 206 6.96 14.67 -2.58
C ARG A 206 7.17 15.41 -1.25
N SER A 207 6.26 15.27 -0.30
CA SER A 207 6.39 15.83 1.04
C SER A 207 7.04 14.86 2.03
N ASP A 208 7.65 13.77 1.56
CA ASP A 208 8.07 12.65 2.39
C ASP A 208 6.95 12.19 3.32
N PHE A 209 5.78 12.02 2.73
CA PHE A 209 4.56 11.51 3.36
C PHE A 209 4.00 12.38 4.51
N ARG A 210 4.40 13.66 4.58
CA ARG A 210 3.93 14.58 5.64
C ARG A 210 2.60 15.25 5.32
N ARG A 211 2.30 15.48 4.04
CA ARG A 211 1.02 16.09 3.60
C ARG A 211 0.03 15.00 3.25
N LEU A 212 -0.84 14.68 4.18
CA LEU A 212 -1.79 13.57 4.01
C LEU A 212 -2.66 13.77 2.76
N PRO A 213 -2.85 12.74 1.94
CA PRO A 213 -3.63 12.83 0.71
C PRO A 213 -5.12 12.98 1.00
N THR A 214 -5.57 12.63 2.22
CA THR A 214 -6.95 12.74 2.69
C THR A 214 -7.25 14.06 3.40
N GLU A 215 -6.27 14.97 3.55
CA GLU A 215 -6.46 16.25 4.21
C GLU A 215 -7.59 17.07 3.55
N GLN A 216 -8.62 17.45 4.34
CA GLN A 216 -9.82 18.18 3.88
C GLN A 216 -10.52 17.51 2.67
N LEU A 217 -10.47 16.19 2.58
CA LEU A 217 -10.94 15.44 1.40
C LEU A 217 -12.42 15.70 1.12
N ASP A 218 -13.28 15.60 2.15
CA ASP A 218 -14.73 15.74 1.98
C ASP A 218 -15.09 17.14 1.44
N SER A 219 -14.44 18.19 1.94
CA SER A 219 -14.64 19.56 1.45
C SER A 219 -14.22 19.69 -0.01
N CYS A 220 -13.08 19.11 -0.39
CA CYS A 220 -12.62 19.13 -1.77
C CYS A 220 -13.55 18.38 -2.71
N LEU A 221 -14.01 17.17 -2.32
CA LEU A 221 -14.94 16.37 -3.11
C LEU A 221 -16.31 17.06 -3.25
N SER A 222 -16.80 17.73 -2.19
CA SER A 222 -18.04 18.50 -2.24
C SER A 222 -17.97 19.64 -3.24
N LEU A 223 -16.83 20.33 -3.36
CA LEU A 223 -16.63 21.40 -4.38
C LEU A 223 -16.61 20.85 -5.82
N MET A 224 -16.27 19.58 -6.02
CA MET A 224 -16.23 18.94 -7.33
C MET A 224 -17.56 18.23 -7.68
N ALA A 225 -18.54 18.24 -6.79
CA ALA A 225 -19.85 17.59 -7.00
C ALA A 225 -20.83 18.40 -7.89
N HIS A 226 -20.47 19.67 -8.20
CA HIS A 226 -21.31 20.61 -8.96
C HIS A 226 -20.91 20.68 -10.45
#